data_3295a345c95b11f3f87524b5de130b3b
#
_entry.id   3295a345c95b11f3f87524b5de130b3b
#
_cell.length_a   1.000
_cell.length_b   1.000
_cell.length_c   1.000
_cell.angle_alpha   90.00
_cell.angle_beta   90.00
_cell.angle_gamma   90.00
#
_symmetry.space_group_name_H-M   'P 1'
#
loop_
_entity.id
_entity.type
_entity.pdbx_description
1 polymer ?
#
loop_
_entity_poly.entity_id
_entity_poly.type
_entity_poly.pdbx_seq_one_letter_code
_entity_poly.pdbx_strand_id
1 'polypeptide(L)'
;ENDSQRICYRNYLDNLYASGTEFGMNYLEANEKLISSPKHLGEASLIQQLEKRNIGRPSTFSNIVQNIQDKKYVVKGNIEGKKRNITNYKVNNDKELVVTEKEECLNSEKSKLQITPLGKQVCEFCYQHFESIFNYEFTNNMESGLDNIESRETCNCELLRRYISNVEELIEETKTNYKKNPDQVKKVCDTSI
;
A
#
# COMPACT_ATOMS: atom_id res chain seq x y z
N GLU A 1 -20.80 0.61 10.48
CA GLU A 1 -21.73 0.75 11.63
C GLU A 1 -21.10 1.64 12.68
N ASN A 2 -21.83 2.66 13.09
CA ASN A 2 -21.37 3.75 13.95
C ASN A 2 -21.27 3.24 15.40
N ASP A 3 -20.16 3.51 16.10
CA ASP A 3 -19.94 3.07 17.49
C ASP A 3 -21.09 3.47 18.42
N SER A 4 -21.73 4.60 18.14
CA SER A 4 -22.92 5.06 18.89
C SER A 4 -24.12 4.09 18.78
N GLN A 5 -24.32 3.44 17.64
CA GLN A 5 -25.39 2.45 17.46
C GLN A 5 -25.07 1.16 18.22
N ARG A 6 -23.79 0.75 18.28
CA ARG A 6 -23.35 -0.41 19.04
C ARG A 6 -23.55 -0.22 20.55
N ILE A 7 -23.23 0.97 21.05
CA ILE A 7 -23.42 1.32 22.47
C ILE A 7 -24.92 1.34 22.84
N CYS A 8 -25.74 1.93 21.98
CA CYS A 8 -27.20 1.96 22.20
C CYS A 8 -27.80 0.55 22.20
N TYR A 9 -27.37 -0.32 21.27
CA TYR A 9 -27.87 -1.69 21.23
C TYR A 9 -27.41 -2.54 22.39
N ARG A 10 -26.18 -2.34 22.87
CA ARG A 10 -25.66 -3.00 24.08
C ARG A 10 -26.43 -2.60 25.32
N ASN A 11 -26.66 -1.31 25.54
CA ASN A 11 -27.45 -0.81 26.66
C ASN A 11 -28.89 -1.34 26.64
N TYR A 12 -29.49 -1.46 25.47
CA TYR A 12 -30.80 -2.06 25.29
C TYR A 12 -30.81 -3.53 25.73
N LEU A 13 -29.83 -4.33 25.31
CA LEU A 13 -29.71 -5.74 25.71
C LEU A 13 -29.45 -5.90 27.23
N ASP A 14 -28.59 -5.05 27.80
CA ASP A 14 -28.29 -5.06 29.22
C ASP A 14 -29.55 -4.77 30.06
N ASN A 15 -30.39 -3.83 29.63
CA ASN A 15 -31.67 -3.51 30.27
C ASN A 15 -32.67 -4.67 30.17
N LEU A 16 -32.75 -5.34 29.03
CA LEU A 16 -33.60 -6.50 28.84
C LEU A 16 -33.15 -7.68 29.73
N TYR A 17 -31.84 -7.91 29.85
CA TYR A 17 -31.30 -8.93 30.74
C TYR A 17 -31.59 -8.62 32.20
N ALA A 18 -31.41 -7.36 32.62
CA ALA A 18 -31.70 -6.93 33.97
C ALA A 18 -33.19 -7.04 34.34
N SER A 19 -34.09 -6.98 33.36
CA SER A 19 -35.55 -7.15 33.59
C SER A 19 -35.98 -8.62 33.76
N GLY A 20 -35.07 -9.58 33.60
CA GLY A 20 -35.37 -11.01 33.68
C GLY A 20 -36.21 -11.52 32.50
N THR A 21 -36.20 -10.82 31.37
CA THR A 21 -36.96 -11.22 30.19
C THR A 21 -36.38 -12.48 29.58
N GLU A 22 -37.18 -13.51 29.39
CA GLU A 22 -36.78 -14.72 28.70
C GLU A 22 -36.88 -14.51 27.18
N PHE A 23 -35.80 -14.90 26.46
CA PHE A 23 -35.73 -14.82 25.02
C PHE A 23 -35.77 -16.23 24.40
N GLY A 24 -36.68 -16.43 23.45
CA GLY A 24 -36.64 -17.60 22.58
C GLY A 24 -35.63 -17.39 21.46
N MET A 25 -34.70 -18.31 21.30
CA MET A 25 -33.76 -18.29 20.17
C MET A 25 -34.44 -18.86 18.93
N ASN A 26 -34.61 -18.07 17.88
CA ASN A 26 -35.17 -18.58 16.61
C ASN A 26 -34.14 -19.36 15.79
N TYR A 27 -32.91 -18.87 15.75
CA TYR A 27 -31.77 -19.54 15.13
C TYR A 27 -30.45 -18.89 15.61
N LEU A 28 -29.37 -19.67 15.52
CA LEU A 28 -28.01 -19.17 15.69
C LEU A 28 -27.28 -19.40 14.37
N GLU A 29 -26.63 -18.33 13.87
CA GLU A 29 -25.88 -18.38 12.62
C GLU A 29 -24.44 -17.94 12.85
N ALA A 30 -23.49 -18.78 12.42
CA ALA A 30 -22.06 -18.48 12.43
C ALA A 30 -21.54 -18.53 11.00
N ASN A 31 -21.15 -17.39 10.48
CA ASN A 31 -20.65 -17.26 9.12
C ASN A 31 -19.13 -17.07 9.14
N GLU A 32 -18.40 -17.98 8.50
CA GLU A 32 -16.98 -17.76 8.26
C GLU A 32 -16.80 -16.52 7.38
N LYS A 33 -16.06 -15.54 7.86
CA LYS A 33 -15.74 -14.32 7.09
C LYS A 33 -14.25 -14.26 6.86
N LEU A 34 -13.87 -14.27 5.61
CA LEU A 34 -12.48 -14.14 5.22
C LEU A 34 -12.05 -12.68 5.29
N ILE A 35 -10.94 -12.43 5.96
CA ILE A 35 -10.32 -11.11 6.01
C ILE A 35 -9.55 -10.93 4.70
N SER A 36 -9.92 -9.90 3.92
CA SER A 36 -9.20 -9.57 2.69
C SER A 36 -7.83 -8.99 3.01
N SER A 37 -6.82 -9.36 2.24
CA SER A 37 -5.51 -8.70 2.27
C SER A 37 -5.62 -7.23 1.83
N PRO A 38 -4.64 -6.37 2.19
CA PRO A 38 -4.58 -5.02 1.68
C PRO A 38 -4.64 -5.00 0.15
N LYS A 39 -5.45 -4.11 -0.41
CA LYS A 39 -5.63 -4.02 -1.87
C LYS A 39 -4.42 -3.41 -2.54
N HIS A 40 -4.08 -3.90 -3.73
CA HIS A 40 -3.08 -3.28 -4.58
C HIS A 40 -3.50 -1.88 -5.03
N LEU A 41 -2.53 -1.03 -5.28
CA LEU A 41 -2.80 0.32 -5.77
C LEU A 41 -3.20 0.29 -7.24
N GLY A 42 -4.20 1.09 -7.59
CA GLY A 42 -4.45 1.51 -8.96
C GLY A 42 -3.84 2.89 -9.21
N GLU A 43 -3.89 3.39 -10.43
CA GLU A 43 -3.34 4.70 -10.79
C GLU A 43 -3.90 5.83 -9.91
N ALA A 44 -5.22 5.89 -9.76
CA ALA A 44 -5.88 6.91 -8.93
C ALA A 44 -5.47 6.82 -7.44
N SER A 45 -5.42 5.60 -6.89
CA SER A 45 -5.01 5.42 -5.50
C SER A 45 -3.52 5.67 -5.27
N LEU A 46 -2.67 5.44 -6.29
CA LEU A 46 -1.27 5.84 -6.26
C LEU A 46 -1.14 7.37 -6.21
N ILE A 47 -1.86 8.09 -7.07
CA ILE A 47 -1.89 9.56 -7.06
C ILE A 47 -2.33 10.09 -5.70
N GLN A 48 -3.40 9.55 -5.11
CA GLN A 48 -3.84 9.94 -3.77
C GLN A 48 -2.75 9.70 -2.70
N GLN A 49 -1.96 8.62 -2.82
CA GLN A 49 -0.85 8.37 -1.91
C GLN A 49 0.32 9.33 -2.11
N LEU A 50 0.61 9.74 -3.34
CA LEU A 50 1.62 10.77 -3.64
C LEU A 50 1.19 12.13 -3.07
N GLU A 51 -0.04 12.52 -3.32
CA GLU A 51 -0.62 13.77 -2.80
C GLU A 51 -0.59 13.81 -1.27
N LYS A 52 -1.03 12.74 -0.61
CA LYS A 52 -1.01 12.63 0.86
C LYS A 52 0.39 12.78 1.46
N ARG A 53 1.43 12.45 0.71
CA ARG A 53 2.83 12.55 1.12
C ARG A 53 3.53 13.81 0.60
N ASN A 54 2.82 14.70 -0.07
CA ASN A 54 3.37 15.89 -0.74
C ASN A 54 4.50 15.54 -1.72
N ILE A 55 4.37 14.44 -2.45
CA ILE A 55 5.34 13.99 -3.47
C ILE A 55 4.78 14.32 -4.84
N GLY A 56 5.42 15.23 -5.56
CA GLY A 56 4.94 15.75 -6.83
C GLY A 56 3.82 16.79 -6.69
N ARG A 57 3.28 17.20 -7.82
CA ARG A 57 2.23 18.22 -7.91
C ARG A 57 1.15 17.75 -8.88
N PRO A 58 -0.08 18.30 -8.86
CA PRO A 58 -1.16 17.91 -9.76
C PRO A 58 -0.75 17.86 -11.23
N SER A 59 0.11 18.79 -11.66
CA SER A 59 0.64 18.84 -13.03
C SER A 59 1.62 17.71 -13.37
N THR A 60 2.24 17.07 -12.39
CA THR A 60 3.26 16.04 -12.58
C THR A 60 2.78 14.62 -12.28
N PHE A 61 1.67 14.43 -11.56
CA PHE A 61 1.19 13.11 -11.16
C PHE A 61 1.00 12.15 -12.33
N SER A 62 0.35 12.60 -13.40
CA SER A 62 0.12 11.78 -14.58
C SER A 62 1.42 11.32 -15.22
N ASN A 63 2.41 12.22 -15.32
CA ASN A 63 3.72 11.91 -15.88
C ASN A 63 4.50 10.92 -14.99
N ILE A 64 4.42 11.05 -13.67
CA ILE A 64 5.05 10.11 -12.73
C ILE A 64 4.49 8.71 -12.94
N VAL A 65 3.15 8.57 -12.95
CA VAL A 65 2.47 7.28 -13.14
C VAL A 65 2.77 6.68 -14.52
N GLN A 66 2.81 7.51 -15.56
CA GLN A 66 3.14 7.06 -16.91
C GLN A 66 4.60 6.60 -17.00
N ASN A 67 5.55 7.37 -16.47
CA ASN A 67 6.98 7.07 -16.52
C ASN A 67 7.34 5.72 -15.87
N ILE A 68 6.75 5.37 -14.74
CA ILE A 68 7.01 4.08 -14.09
C ILE A 68 6.47 2.89 -14.89
N GLN A 69 5.41 3.09 -15.69
CA GLN A 69 4.86 2.09 -16.60
C GLN A 69 5.70 2.00 -17.89
N ASP A 70 6.08 3.12 -18.48
CA ASP A 70 6.91 3.17 -19.69
C ASP A 70 8.28 2.52 -19.47
N LYS A 71 8.87 2.74 -18.29
CA LYS A 71 10.12 2.09 -17.85
C LYS A 71 9.93 0.62 -17.45
N LYS A 72 8.68 0.13 -17.50
CA LYS A 72 8.32 -1.24 -17.12
C LYS A 72 8.69 -1.61 -15.67
N TYR A 73 8.76 -0.63 -14.78
CA TYR A 73 8.93 -0.89 -13.35
C TYR A 73 7.65 -1.44 -12.72
N VAL A 74 6.51 -1.02 -13.25
CA VAL A 74 5.20 -1.55 -12.91
C VAL A 74 4.41 -1.85 -14.19
N VAL A 75 3.50 -2.81 -14.09
CA VAL A 75 2.54 -3.13 -15.16
C VAL A 75 1.12 -3.03 -14.61
N LYS A 76 0.20 -2.55 -15.44
CA LYS A 76 -1.22 -2.52 -15.11
C LYS A 76 -1.87 -3.83 -15.52
N GLY A 77 -2.50 -4.50 -14.59
CA GLY A 77 -3.14 -5.78 -14.86
C GLY A 77 -4.28 -6.10 -13.91
N ASN A 78 -4.92 -7.21 -14.17
CA ASN A 78 -5.90 -7.80 -13.27
C ASN A 78 -5.22 -8.86 -12.40
N ILE A 79 -5.61 -8.92 -11.14
CA ILE A 79 -5.16 -9.94 -10.22
C ILE A 79 -6.29 -10.94 -10.07
N GLU A 80 -6.01 -12.18 -10.42
CA GLU A 80 -6.94 -13.26 -10.26
C GLU A 80 -7.09 -13.58 -8.76
N GLY A 81 -8.34 -13.69 -8.32
CA GLY A 81 -8.62 -14.10 -6.95
C GLY A 81 -8.37 -15.59 -6.75
N LYS A 82 -8.13 -15.97 -5.51
CA LYS A 82 -8.08 -17.37 -5.12
C LYS A 82 -9.45 -17.85 -4.68
N LYS A 83 -9.92 -18.95 -5.25
CA LYS A 83 -11.13 -19.61 -4.81
C LYS A 83 -10.91 -20.31 -3.48
N ARG A 84 -11.82 -20.12 -2.55
CA ARG A 84 -11.80 -20.76 -1.24
C ARG A 84 -13.21 -21.12 -0.81
N ASN A 85 -13.36 -22.30 -0.21
CA ASN A 85 -14.60 -22.70 0.40
C ASN A 85 -14.76 -22.01 1.75
N ILE A 86 -15.94 -21.45 1.96
CA ILE A 86 -16.38 -20.82 3.19
C ILE A 86 -17.47 -21.67 3.78
N THR A 87 -17.40 -21.95 5.07
CA THR A 87 -18.38 -22.76 5.75
C THR A 87 -19.27 -21.88 6.63
N ASN A 88 -20.55 -21.99 6.43
CA ASN A 88 -21.56 -21.34 7.25
C ASN A 88 -22.32 -22.37 8.06
N TYR A 89 -22.50 -22.06 9.33
CA TYR A 89 -23.19 -22.92 10.29
C TYR A 89 -24.49 -22.25 10.72
N LYS A 90 -25.59 -22.97 10.70
CA LYS A 90 -26.88 -22.49 11.20
C LYS A 90 -27.53 -23.54 12.08
N VAL A 91 -27.90 -23.15 13.30
CA VAL A 91 -28.65 -24.00 14.22
C VAL A 91 -30.06 -23.47 14.29
N ASN A 92 -31.04 -24.29 13.95
CA ASN A 92 -32.47 -23.96 14.01
C ASN A 92 -33.04 -24.21 15.43
N ASN A 93 -34.30 -23.82 15.64
CA ASN A 93 -35.03 -24.05 16.89
C ASN A 93 -35.07 -25.52 17.31
N ASP A 94 -35.10 -26.43 16.35
CA ASP A 94 -35.10 -27.87 16.57
C ASP A 94 -33.72 -28.41 16.96
N LYS A 95 -32.75 -27.53 17.20
CA LYS A 95 -31.34 -27.79 17.49
C LYS A 95 -30.61 -28.58 16.40
N GLU A 96 -31.14 -28.57 15.19
CA GLU A 96 -30.47 -29.17 14.03
C GLU A 96 -29.40 -28.24 13.50
N LEU A 97 -28.17 -28.77 13.32
CA LEU A 97 -27.07 -28.05 12.73
C LEU A 97 -27.09 -28.22 11.20
N VAL A 98 -27.30 -27.15 10.50
CA VAL A 98 -27.16 -27.08 9.03
C VAL A 98 -25.82 -26.47 8.69
N VAL A 99 -24.99 -27.23 7.96
CA VAL A 99 -23.69 -26.76 7.46
C VAL A 99 -23.82 -26.52 5.96
N THR A 100 -23.48 -25.32 5.52
CA THR A 100 -23.48 -24.97 4.09
C THR A 100 -22.11 -24.50 3.67
N GLU A 101 -21.58 -25.06 2.60
CA GLU A 101 -20.33 -24.64 1.99
C GLU A 101 -20.63 -23.79 0.75
N LYS A 102 -19.89 -22.69 0.62
CA LYS A 102 -19.96 -21.79 -0.52
C LYS A 102 -18.56 -21.46 -1.02
N GLU A 103 -18.35 -21.59 -2.31
CA GLU A 103 -17.10 -21.16 -2.93
C GLU A 103 -17.10 -19.63 -3.12
N GLU A 104 -16.14 -18.94 -2.52
CA GLU A 104 -15.92 -17.51 -2.73
C GLU A 104 -14.56 -17.24 -3.37
N CYS A 105 -14.55 -16.29 -4.31
CA CYS A 105 -13.34 -15.83 -4.96
C CYS A 105 -12.81 -14.59 -4.21
N LEU A 106 -11.64 -14.76 -3.56
CA LEU A 106 -11.03 -13.73 -2.74
C LEU A 106 -9.95 -12.97 -3.48
N ASN A 107 -9.84 -11.66 -3.16
CA ASN A 107 -8.76 -10.80 -3.64
C ASN A 107 -8.66 -10.71 -5.17
N SER A 108 -9.78 -10.91 -5.88
CA SER A 108 -9.86 -10.54 -7.30
C SER A 108 -9.87 -9.02 -7.41
N GLU A 109 -8.91 -8.48 -8.16
CA GLU A 109 -8.78 -7.04 -8.34
C GLU A 109 -8.59 -6.70 -9.81
N LYS A 110 -9.20 -5.61 -10.27
CA LYS A 110 -9.12 -5.14 -11.66
C LYS A 110 -8.27 -3.89 -11.77
N SER A 111 -7.52 -3.78 -12.87
CA SER A 111 -6.74 -2.57 -13.23
C SER A 111 -5.81 -2.10 -12.13
N LYS A 112 -5.01 -3.00 -11.57
CA LYS A 112 -4.04 -2.71 -10.51
C LYS A 112 -2.63 -2.62 -11.05
N LEU A 113 -1.84 -1.78 -10.39
CA LEU A 113 -0.41 -1.67 -10.65
C LEU A 113 0.33 -2.79 -9.91
N GLN A 114 1.10 -3.57 -10.64
CA GLN A 114 1.89 -4.66 -10.11
C GLN A 114 3.37 -4.38 -10.40
N ILE A 115 4.21 -4.47 -9.37
CA ILE A 115 5.64 -4.30 -9.53
C ILE A 115 6.23 -5.45 -10.36
N THR A 116 7.08 -5.13 -11.31
CA THR A 116 7.80 -6.12 -12.10
C THR A 116 9.08 -6.57 -11.39
N PRO A 117 9.70 -7.69 -11.79
CA PRO A 117 11.02 -8.08 -11.29
C PRO A 117 12.06 -6.96 -11.47
N LEU A 118 12.07 -6.29 -12.63
CA LEU A 118 12.93 -5.14 -12.88
C LEU A 118 12.64 -3.99 -11.90
N GLY A 119 11.38 -3.63 -11.70
CA GLY A 119 11.00 -2.59 -10.75
C GLY A 119 11.44 -2.89 -9.33
N LYS A 120 11.33 -4.16 -8.91
CA LYS A 120 11.78 -4.61 -7.59
C LYS A 120 13.29 -4.46 -7.45
N GLN A 121 14.07 -4.91 -8.43
CA GLN A 121 15.54 -4.77 -8.43
C GLN A 121 15.97 -3.30 -8.37
N VAL A 122 15.34 -2.43 -9.15
CA VAL A 122 15.63 -0.98 -9.12
C VAL A 122 15.33 -0.39 -7.74
N CYS A 123 14.20 -0.72 -7.13
CA CYS A 123 13.89 -0.28 -5.78
C CYS A 123 14.92 -0.76 -4.76
N GLU A 124 15.27 -2.05 -4.78
CA GLU A 124 16.25 -2.64 -3.87
C GLU A 124 17.61 -1.96 -4.03
N PHE A 125 18.06 -1.72 -5.27
CA PHE A 125 19.29 -1.01 -5.56
C PHE A 125 19.28 0.43 -5.01
N CYS A 126 18.20 1.17 -5.24
CA CYS A 126 18.07 2.54 -4.75
C CYS A 126 18.05 2.61 -3.23
N TYR A 127 17.35 1.71 -2.56
CA TYR A 127 17.36 1.64 -1.09
C TYR A 127 18.74 1.28 -0.53
N GLN A 128 19.46 0.38 -1.19
CA GLN A 128 20.77 -0.07 -0.70
C GLN A 128 21.85 1.00 -0.86
N HIS A 129 21.81 1.81 -1.93
CA HIS A 129 22.92 2.71 -2.28
C HIS A 129 22.58 4.20 -2.16
N PHE A 130 21.29 4.54 -2.13
CA PHE A 130 20.80 5.93 -2.17
C PHE A 130 19.71 6.19 -1.14
N GLU A 131 19.73 5.49 0.00
CA GLU A 131 18.68 5.57 1.03
C GLU A 131 18.43 7.02 1.49
N SER A 132 19.50 7.82 1.62
CA SER A 132 19.41 9.20 2.08
C SER A 132 18.61 10.12 1.16
N ILE A 133 18.55 9.81 -0.13
CA ILE A 133 17.79 10.58 -1.13
C ILE A 133 16.59 9.80 -1.69
N PHE A 134 16.56 8.48 -1.51
CA PHE A 134 15.48 7.61 -1.98
C PHE A 134 14.48 7.32 -0.86
N ASN A 135 13.95 8.37 -0.25
CA ASN A 135 12.93 8.28 0.78
C ASN A 135 11.87 9.38 0.59
N TYR A 136 10.72 9.17 1.22
CA TYR A 136 9.60 10.10 1.10
C TYR A 136 9.87 11.48 1.71
N GLU A 137 10.61 11.52 2.80
CA GLU A 137 10.92 12.75 3.53
C GLU A 137 11.83 13.66 2.72
N PHE A 138 12.87 13.11 2.10
CA PHE A 138 13.76 13.87 1.22
C PHE A 138 12.98 14.53 0.07
N THR A 139 12.11 13.77 -0.61
CA THR A 139 11.32 14.28 -1.72
C THR A 139 10.33 15.35 -1.26
N ASN A 140 9.66 15.14 -0.13
CA ASN A 140 8.74 16.14 0.45
C ASN A 140 9.47 17.43 0.82
N ASN A 141 10.66 17.31 1.44
CA ASN A 141 11.47 18.48 1.82
C ASN A 141 11.97 19.25 0.58
N MET A 142 12.32 18.53 -0.49
CA MET A 142 12.71 19.15 -1.76
C MET A 142 11.55 19.90 -2.39
N GLU A 143 10.37 19.30 -2.45
CA GLU A 143 9.15 19.94 -2.97
C GLU A 143 8.78 21.19 -2.16
N SER A 144 8.82 21.09 -0.83
CA SER A 144 8.57 22.25 0.07
C SER A 144 9.61 23.34 -0.11
N GLY A 145 10.88 22.97 -0.32
CA GLY A 145 11.95 23.93 -0.61
C GLY A 145 11.72 24.66 -1.94
N LEU A 146 11.20 23.99 -2.95
CA LEU A 146 10.84 24.61 -4.23
C LEU A 146 9.65 25.57 -4.09
N ASP A 147 8.64 25.23 -3.27
CA ASP A 147 7.53 26.13 -2.97
C ASP A 147 8.00 27.42 -2.26
N ASN A 148 8.98 27.31 -1.34
CA ASN A 148 9.57 28.46 -0.67
C ASN A 148 10.38 29.36 -1.63
N ILE A 149 10.94 28.79 -2.68
CA ILE A 149 11.58 29.58 -3.75
C ILE A 149 10.52 30.33 -4.57
N GLU A 150 9.42 29.68 -4.92
CA GLU A 150 8.32 30.28 -5.65
C GLU A 150 7.72 31.46 -4.87
N SER A 151 7.58 31.34 -3.55
CA SER A 151 7.13 32.40 -2.65
C SER A 151 8.19 33.49 -2.39
N ARG A 152 9.41 33.36 -2.92
CA ARG A 152 10.57 34.27 -2.73
C ARG A 152 11.09 34.34 -1.29
N GLU A 153 10.85 33.33 -0.48
CA GLU A 153 11.34 33.25 0.89
C GLU A 153 12.79 32.79 0.97
N THR A 154 13.27 32.04 -0.04
CA THR A 154 14.64 31.48 -0.07
C THR A 154 15.33 31.73 -1.43
N CYS A 155 16.68 31.69 -1.41
CA CYS A 155 17.49 31.85 -2.61
C CYS A 155 17.66 30.53 -3.34
N ASN A 156 17.37 30.49 -4.64
CA ASN A 156 17.48 29.30 -5.50
C ASN A 156 18.85 28.63 -5.47
N CYS A 157 19.91 29.44 -5.42
CA CYS A 157 21.28 28.95 -5.56
C CYS A 157 21.72 28.08 -4.37
N GLU A 158 21.27 28.42 -3.17
CA GLU A 158 21.68 27.70 -1.95
C GLU A 158 21.02 26.35 -1.86
N LEU A 159 19.72 26.28 -2.12
CA LEU A 159 18.97 25.01 -2.14
C LEU A 159 19.52 24.05 -3.18
N LEU A 160 19.71 24.51 -4.41
CA LEU A 160 20.23 23.68 -5.51
C LEU A 160 21.66 23.17 -5.22
N ARG A 161 22.55 24.03 -4.71
CA ARG A 161 23.91 23.61 -4.35
C ARG A 161 23.90 22.50 -3.32
N ARG A 162 23.07 22.63 -2.28
CA ARG A 162 22.94 21.62 -1.22
C ARG A 162 22.51 20.24 -1.78
N TYR A 163 21.50 20.22 -2.65
CA TYR A 163 21.03 18.97 -3.24
C TYR A 163 22.04 18.38 -4.23
N ILE A 164 22.65 19.21 -5.07
CA ILE A 164 23.67 18.74 -6.03
C ILE A 164 24.86 18.13 -5.28
N SER A 165 25.41 18.82 -4.27
CA SER A 165 26.54 18.30 -3.50
C SER A 165 26.22 16.95 -2.84
N ASN A 166 25.04 16.79 -2.25
CA ASN A 166 24.63 15.53 -1.65
C ASN A 166 24.55 14.38 -2.69
N VAL A 167 24.02 14.66 -3.86
CA VAL A 167 23.92 13.66 -4.94
C VAL A 167 25.30 13.28 -5.48
N GLU A 168 26.17 14.27 -5.69
CA GLU A 168 27.55 14.03 -6.16
C GLU A 168 28.36 13.18 -5.19
N GLU A 169 28.26 13.48 -3.90
CA GLU A 169 28.93 12.72 -2.84
C GLU A 169 28.47 11.24 -2.84
N LEU A 170 27.17 11.00 -2.88
CA LEU A 170 26.61 9.65 -2.93
C LEU A 170 27.02 8.88 -4.19
N ILE A 171 27.09 9.55 -5.34
CA ILE A 171 27.57 8.93 -6.59
C ILE A 171 29.02 8.50 -6.46
N GLU A 172 29.88 9.34 -5.90
CA GLU A 172 31.32 9.02 -5.72
C GLU A 172 31.53 7.90 -4.69
N GLU A 173 30.78 7.91 -3.59
CA GLU A 173 30.79 6.83 -2.61
C GLU A 173 30.36 5.50 -3.25
N THR A 174 29.24 5.52 -3.99
CA THR A 174 28.74 4.34 -4.68
C THR A 174 29.74 3.81 -5.69
N LYS A 175 30.33 4.66 -6.53
CA LYS A 175 31.38 4.27 -7.49
C LYS A 175 32.61 3.66 -6.79
N THR A 176 32.99 4.21 -5.64
CA THR A 176 34.14 3.72 -4.86
C THR A 176 33.84 2.33 -4.28
N ASN A 177 32.64 2.14 -3.76
CA ASN A 177 32.19 0.85 -3.22
C ASN A 177 32.11 -0.23 -4.32
N TYR A 178 31.63 0.12 -5.53
CA TYR A 178 31.62 -0.79 -6.66
C TYR A 178 33.01 -1.19 -7.14
N LYS A 179 33.97 -0.27 -7.15
CA LYS A 179 35.37 -0.59 -7.51
C LYS A 179 36.02 -1.54 -6.51
N LYS A 180 35.65 -1.46 -5.23
CA LYS A 180 36.16 -2.35 -4.17
C LYS A 180 35.53 -3.73 -4.16
N ASN A 181 34.27 -3.87 -4.61
CA ASN A 181 33.50 -5.13 -4.57
C ASN A 181 32.75 -5.39 -5.90
N PRO A 182 33.45 -5.73 -7.01
CA PRO A 182 32.83 -5.92 -8.33
C PRO A 182 31.86 -7.10 -8.40
N ASP A 183 31.97 -8.07 -7.50
CA ASP A 183 31.12 -9.28 -7.50
C ASP A 183 29.71 -9.05 -6.95
N GLN A 184 29.46 -7.97 -6.24
CA GLN A 184 28.11 -7.62 -5.79
C GLN A 184 27.21 -7.18 -6.95
N VAL A 185 27.79 -6.63 -8.03
CA VAL A 185 27.04 -6.18 -9.22
C VAL A 185 26.53 -7.36 -10.05
N LYS A 186 27.32 -8.44 -10.14
CA LYS A 186 26.95 -9.64 -10.90
C LYS A 186 25.72 -10.34 -10.30
N LYS A 187 25.60 -10.39 -8.96
CA LYS A 187 24.43 -11.02 -8.30
C LYS A 187 23.10 -10.34 -8.62
N VAL A 188 23.08 -9.04 -8.88
CA VAL A 188 21.86 -8.32 -9.24
C VAL A 188 21.45 -8.60 -10.69
N CYS A 189 22.42 -8.84 -11.57
CA CYS A 189 22.15 -9.15 -12.97
C CYS A 189 21.81 -10.63 -13.21
N ASP A 190 22.36 -11.55 -12.42
CA ASP A 190 22.20 -13.00 -12.62
C ASP A 190 20.90 -13.58 -12.04
N THR A 191 20.15 -12.82 -11.24
CA THR A 191 18.82 -13.20 -10.73
C THR A 191 17.69 -12.92 -11.72
N SER A 192 18.01 -12.61 -12.99
CA SER A 192 17.07 -12.15 -14.03
C SER A 192 16.82 -13.19 -15.15
N ILE A 193 16.97 -14.49 -14.85
CA ILE A 193 16.58 -15.57 -15.78
C ILE A 193 15.55 -16.47 -15.13
#